data_50828c4e514804d3fe89cf3eb032ba0f
#
_entry.id   50828c4e514804d3fe89cf3eb032ba0f
#
_cell.length_a   1.000
_cell.length_b   1.000
_cell.length_c   1.000
_cell.angle_alpha   90.00
_cell.angle_beta   90.00
_cell.angle_gamma   90.00
#
_symmetry.space_group_name_H-M   'P 1'
#
loop_
_entity.id
_entity.type
_entity.pdbx_description
1 polymer ?
#
loop_
_entity_poly.entity_id
_entity_poly.type
_entity_poly.pdbx_seq_one_letter_code
_entity_poly.pdbx_strand_id
1 'polypeptide(L)'
;MWVKLAFKLFSREFRRGELTIIFAAIALAVLTVFSLSAITERIGLNIAQKSSDFIAADRRLSSNHAVDSKLLTKANEFGLKTAKVLYFDSMLFANDELVLGSVKAGSEAYPLKGKLTIKDTLTGQAYEVDTGPKSGSIWLSEGLFYTLDVKVGDSVELGAGVFNVSKVLIKEPDAPFFSLSGNKRVLLSYDDIPTTKAVQAGSRVFHRL
;
A
#
# COMPACT_ATOMS: atom_id res chain seq x y z
N MET A 1 -34.74 27.37 -52.17
CA MET A 1 -33.91 27.08 -53.35
C MET A 1 -32.41 26.99 -52.99
N TRP A 2 -31.87 27.90 -52.23
CA TRP A 2 -30.46 27.95 -51.81
C TRP A 2 -29.97 26.77 -50.97
N VAL A 3 -30.79 26.24 -50.04
CA VAL A 3 -30.42 25.12 -49.18
C VAL A 3 -30.19 23.82 -49.98
N LYS A 4 -31.03 23.57 -51.02
CA LYS A 4 -30.84 22.39 -51.89
C LYS A 4 -29.57 22.52 -52.73
N LEU A 5 -29.20 23.73 -53.14
CA LEU A 5 -27.97 23.97 -53.89
C LEU A 5 -26.74 23.80 -52.99
N ALA A 6 -26.78 24.30 -51.78
CA ALA A 6 -25.72 24.11 -50.78
C ALA A 6 -25.50 22.64 -50.47
N PHE A 7 -26.56 21.86 -50.27
CA PHE A 7 -26.46 20.43 -50.01
C PHE A 7 -25.89 19.64 -51.19
N LYS A 8 -26.23 20.05 -52.42
CA LYS A 8 -25.72 19.42 -53.66
C LYS A 8 -24.23 19.75 -53.85
N LEU A 9 -23.79 20.97 -53.56
CA LEU A 9 -22.39 21.37 -53.59
C LEU A 9 -21.59 20.64 -52.50
N PHE A 10 -22.11 20.60 -51.28
CA PHE A 10 -21.51 19.86 -50.18
C PHE A 10 -21.29 18.38 -50.49
N SER A 11 -22.31 17.70 -51.02
CA SER A 11 -22.23 16.28 -51.43
C SER A 11 -21.23 16.05 -52.57
N ARG A 12 -21.02 17.04 -53.43
CA ARG A 12 -20.06 16.96 -54.56
C ARG A 12 -18.62 17.14 -54.06
N GLU A 13 -18.38 18.07 -53.10
CA GLU A 13 -17.09 18.30 -52.45
C GLU A 13 -16.68 17.12 -51.55
N PHE A 14 -17.66 16.48 -50.87
CA PHE A 14 -17.42 15.28 -50.07
C PHE A 14 -16.90 14.10 -50.92
N ARG A 15 -17.38 13.98 -52.17
CA ARG A 15 -16.91 12.97 -53.15
C ARG A 15 -15.52 13.27 -53.72
N ARG A 16 -15.02 14.46 -53.65
CA ARG A 16 -13.67 14.83 -54.13
C ARG A 16 -12.57 14.50 -53.13
N GLY A 17 -12.90 14.09 -51.89
CA GLY A 17 -11.95 13.65 -50.91
C GLY A 17 -11.36 14.74 -50.00
N GLU A 18 -11.39 16.01 -50.38
CA GLU A 18 -10.80 17.12 -49.64
C GLU A 18 -11.54 17.33 -48.29
N LEU A 19 -12.87 17.38 -48.34
CA LEU A 19 -13.71 17.49 -47.13
C LEU A 19 -13.63 16.24 -46.25
N THR A 20 -13.36 15.07 -46.80
CA THR A 20 -13.21 13.82 -46.08
C THR A 20 -11.95 13.85 -45.18
N ILE A 21 -10.86 14.43 -45.66
CA ILE A 21 -9.62 14.57 -44.88
C ILE A 21 -9.86 15.55 -43.72
N ILE A 22 -10.53 16.68 -43.96
CA ILE A 22 -10.85 17.62 -42.89
C ILE A 22 -11.77 16.99 -41.85
N PHE A 23 -12.81 16.27 -42.32
CA PHE A 23 -13.72 15.56 -41.41
C PHE A 23 -13.01 14.49 -40.59
N ALA A 24 -12.11 13.68 -41.22
CA ALA A 24 -11.32 12.68 -40.54
C ALA A 24 -10.38 13.31 -39.52
N ALA A 25 -9.75 14.43 -39.84
CA ALA A 25 -8.89 15.17 -38.91
C ALA A 25 -9.66 15.67 -37.67
N ILE A 26 -10.85 16.28 -37.91
CA ILE A 26 -11.71 16.74 -36.81
C ILE A 26 -12.21 15.57 -35.97
N ALA A 27 -12.66 14.47 -36.61
CA ALA A 27 -13.10 13.28 -35.90
C ALA A 27 -11.96 12.67 -35.06
N LEU A 28 -10.76 12.62 -35.59
CA LEU A 28 -9.58 12.13 -34.87
C LEU A 28 -9.25 13.04 -33.67
N ALA A 29 -9.29 14.35 -33.86
CA ALA A 29 -9.04 15.31 -32.78
C ALA A 29 -10.07 15.17 -31.64
N VAL A 30 -11.36 15.08 -31.99
CA VAL A 30 -12.44 14.88 -31.00
C VAL A 30 -12.30 13.54 -30.29
N LEU A 31 -12.00 12.45 -31.02
CA LEU A 31 -11.76 11.12 -30.47
C LEU A 31 -10.59 11.13 -29.48
N THR A 32 -9.50 11.81 -29.83
CA THR A 32 -8.32 11.90 -28.97
C THR A 32 -8.64 12.63 -27.67
N VAL A 33 -9.30 13.78 -27.74
CA VAL A 33 -9.69 14.56 -26.56
C VAL A 33 -10.67 13.77 -25.70
N PHE A 34 -11.66 13.13 -26.31
CA PHE A 34 -12.65 12.32 -25.60
C PHE A 34 -12.01 11.10 -24.91
N SER A 35 -11.12 10.40 -25.59
CA SER A 35 -10.40 9.26 -25.04
C SER A 35 -9.54 9.65 -23.86
N LEU A 36 -8.79 10.76 -23.97
CA LEU A 36 -7.95 11.26 -22.89
C LEU A 36 -8.79 11.69 -21.67
N SER A 37 -9.91 12.38 -21.91
CA SER A 37 -10.84 12.78 -20.86
C SER A 37 -11.44 11.58 -20.14
N ALA A 38 -11.89 10.56 -20.86
CA ALA A 38 -12.46 9.34 -20.29
C ALA A 38 -11.44 8.53 -19.46
N ILE A 39 -10.18 8.49 -19.92
CA ILE A 39 -9.10 7.83 -19.15
C ILE A 39 -8.82 8.60 -17.86
N THR A 40 -8.71 9.92 -17.94
CA THR A 40 -8.45 10.79 -16.76
C THR A 40 -9.55 10.66 -15.71
N GLU A 41 -10.81 10.66 -16.14
CA GLU A 41 -11.96 10.48 -15.23
C GLU A 41 -11.93 9.10 -14.54
N ARG A 42 -11.69 8.03 -15.29
CA ARG A 42 -11.59 6.68 -14.74
C ARG A 42 -10.44 6.52 -13.75
N ILE A 43 -9.28 7.12 -14.04
CA ILE A 43 -8.14 7.14 -13.13
C ILE A 43 -8.49 7.92 -11.85
N GLY A 44 -9.10 9.09 -11.97
CA GLY A 44 -9.53 9.90 -10.83
C GLY A 44 -10.48 9.17 -9.89
N LEU A 45 -11.51 8.51 -10.43
CA LEU A 45 -12.48 7.72 -9.65
C LEU A 45 -11.81 6.53 -8.96
N ASN A 46 -10.93 5.80 -9.64
CA ASN A 46 -10.20 4.68 -9.05
C ASN A 46 -9.26 5.11 -7.93
N ILE A 47 -8.58 6.25 -8.07
CA ILE A 47 -7.72 6.80 -7.02
C ILE A 47 -8.55 7.24 -5.82
N ALA A 48 -9.66 7.93 -6.03
CA ALA A 48 -10.55 8.39 -4.95
C ALA A 48 -11.13 7.21 -4.15
N GLN A 49 -11.58 6.15 -4.82
CA GLN A 49 -12.12 4.95 -4.16
C GLN A 49 -11.06 4.14 -3.40
N LYS A 50 -9.82 4.10 -3.91
CA LYS A 50 -8.73 3.34 -3.28
C LYS A 50 -7.91 4.16 -2.29
N SER A 51 -8.12 5.47 -2.17
CA SER A 51 -7.29 6.31 -1.29
C SER A 51 -7.36 5.90 0.18
N SER A 52 -8.51 5.45 0.66
CA SER A 52 -8.64 4.94 2.03
C SER A 52 -7.94 3.60 2.25
N ASP A 53 -7.85 2.76 1.22
CA ASP A 53 -7.11 1.50 1.29
C ASP A 53 -5.60 1.75 1.38
N PHE A 54 -5.09 2.79 0.69
CA PHE A 54 -3.67 3.19 0.75
C PHE A 54 -3.21 3.72 2.11
N ILE A 55 -4.15 4.11 2.96
CA ILE A 55 -3.84 4.63 4.30
C ILE A 55 -4.08 3.52 5.35
N ALA A 56 -4.75 2.43 4.99
CA ALA A 56 -5.30 1.39 5.86
C ALA A 56 -6.30 1.93 6.90
N ALA A 57 -6.85 3.12 6.66
CA ALA A 57 -7.79 3.82 7.53
C ALA A 57 -8.53 4.94 6.77
N ASP A 58 -9.52 5.58 7.38
CA ASP A 58 -10.16 6.79 6.83
C ASP A 58 -9.31 8.05 7.03
N ARG A 59 -8.61 8.09 8.16
CA ARG A 59 -7.71 9.21 8.53
C ARG A 59 -6.46 8.66 9.19
N ARG A 60 -5.36 9.38 9.04
CA ARG A 60 -4.07 9.01 9.60
C ARG A 60 -3.43 10.22 10.28
N LEU A 61 -3.06 10.06 11.54
CA LEU A 61 -2.17 10.96 12.25
C LEU A 61 -0.75 10.37 12.23
N SER A 62 0.25 11.14 11.82
CA SER A 62 1.66 10.73 11.81
C SER A 62 2.47 11.67 12.68
N SER A 63 3.34 11.12 13.53
CA SER A 63 4.21 11.86 14.42
C SER A 63 5.53 11.13 14.63
N ASN A 64 6.60 11.88 14.87
CA ASN A 64 7.89 11.33 15.29
C ASN A 64 7.96 11.09 16.81
N HIS A 65 6.92 11.46 17.54
CA HIS A 65 6.78 11.25 18.99
C HIS A 65 5.59 10.33 19.24
N ALA A 66 5.60 9.67 20.38
CA ALA A 66 4.47 8.87 20.82
C ALA A 66 3.16 9.68 20.80
N VAL A 67 2.10 9.07 20.32
CA VAL A 67 0.77 9.70 20.25
C VAL A 67 0.27 9.94 21.69
N ASP A 68 -0.17 11.18 21.97
CA ASP A 68 -0.70 11.55 23.28
C ASP A 68 -1.94 10.68 23.62
N SER A 69 -1.94 10.13 24.82
CA SER A 69 -3.05 9.34 25.35
C SER A 69 -4.39 10.09 25.34
N LYS A 70 -4.36 11.43 25.48
CA LYS A 70 -5.55 12.29 25.38
C LYS A 70 -6.24 12.20 24.03
N LEU A 71 -5.47 12.01 22.94
CA LEU A 71 -6.05 11.84 21.59
C LEU A 71 -6.76 10.50 21.46
N LEU A 72 -6.21 9.44 22.05
CA LEU A 72 -6.85 8.12 22.10
C LEU A 72 -8.14 8.14 22.90
N THR A 73 -8.14 8.81 24.08
CA THR A 73 -9.34 8.97 24.88
C THR A 73 -10.42 9.71 24.11
N LYS A 74 -10.08 10.84 23.47
CA LYS A 74 -11.03 11.57 22.63
C LYS A 74 -11.56 10.74 21.46
N ALA A 75 -10.71 10.00 20.77
CA ALA A 75 -11.13 9.15 19.68
C ALA A 75 -12.16 8.10 20.16
N ASN A 76 -11.92 7.49 21.32
CA ASN A 76 -12.85 6.55 21.92
C ASN A 76 -14.18 7.21 22.34
N GLU A 77 -14.14 8.43 22.88
CA GLU A 77 -15.34 9.22 23.23
C GLU A 77 -16.22 9.48 21.98
N PHE A 78 -15.60 9.69 20.83
CA PHE A 78 -16.30 9.86 19.56
C PHE A 78 -16.66 8.53 18.88
N GLY A 79 -16.43 7.38 19.52
CA GLY A 79 -16.72 6.05 18.97
C GLY A 79 -15.86 5.66 17.75
N LEU A 80 -14.70 6.30 17.58
CA LEU A 80 -13.79 6.01 16.48
C LEU A 80 -12.97 4.76 16.79
N LYS A 81 -12.84 3.88 15.81
CA LYS A 81 -11.90 2.76 15.85
C LYS A 81 -10.50 3.29 15.56
N THR A 82 -9.53 2.94 16.38
CA THR A 82 -8.14 3.36 16.24
C THR A 82 -7.20 2.18 16.14
N ALA A 83 -6.16 2.29 15.32
CA ALA A 83 -5.07 1.34 15.24
C ALA A 83 -3.74 2.08 15.40
N LYS A 84 -2.90 1.60 16.32
CA LYS A 84 -1.55 2.13 16.49
C LYS A 84 -0.60 1.38 15.58
N VAL A 85 0.24 2.13 14.88
CA VAL A 85 1.29 1.56 14.03
C VAL A 85 2.59 2.29 14.30
N LEU A 86 3.66 1.54 14.47
CA LEU A 86 5.01 2.06 14.63
C LEU A 86 5.90 1.56 13.50
N TYR A 87 6.68 2.45 12.92
CA TYR A 87 7.69 2.14 11.91
C TYR A 87 9.07 2.46 12.44
N PHE A 88 9.98 1.52 12.27
CA PHE A 88 11.40 1.67 12.59
C PHE A 88 12.22 0.70 11.75
N ASP A 89 13.51 0.97 11.61
CA ASP A 89 14.44 0.03 10.99
C ASP A 89 15.20 -0.70 12.10
N SER A 90 15.40 -2.00 11.92
CA SER A 90 16.15 -2.83 12.86
C SER A 90 16.92 -3.94 12.14
N MET A 91 17.97 -4.42 12.79
CA MET A 91 18.71 -5.57 12.30
C MET A 91 17.96 -6.86 12.63
N LEU A 92 17.88 -7.73 11.63
CA LEU A 92 17.43 -9.11 11.78
C LEU A 92 18.67 -10.03 11.70
N PHE A 93 18.69 -11.05 12.55
CA PHE A 93 19.75 -12.04 12.54
C PHE A 93 19.16 -13.47 12.53
N ALA A 94 19.63 -14.30 11.62
CA ALA A 94 19.32 -15.72 11.56
C ALA A 94 20.37 -16.41 10.67
N ASN A 95 20.72 -17.66 10.98
CA ASN A 95 21.63 -18.50 10.19
C ASN A 95 22.95 -17.81 9.83
N ASP A 96 23.55 -17.08 10.79
CA ASP A 96 24.78 -16.28 10.62
C ASP A 96 24.66 -15.10 9.63
N GLU A 97 23.44 -14.80 9.16
CA GLU A 97 23.15 -13.68 8.28
C GLU A 97 22.54 -12.51 9.06
N LEU A 98 23.06 -11.31 8.78
CA LEU A 98 22.63 -10.06 9.42
C LEU A 98 22.06 -9.09 8.36
N VAL A 99 20.80 -8.71 8.50
CA VAL A 99 20.09 -7.91 7.50
C VAL A 99 19.34 -6.77 8.14
N LEU A 100 19.46 -5.55 7.58
CA LEU A 100 18.63 -4.42 7.96
C LEU A 100 17.24 -4.58 7.31
N GLY A 101 16.20 -4.60 8.14
CA GLY A 101 14.81 -4.66 7.70
C GLY A 101 13.99 -3.47 8.20
N SER A 102 13.02 -3.09 7.40
CA SER A 102 12.00 -2.11 7.80
C SER A 102 10.87 -2.80 8.53
N VAL A 103 10.76 -2.47 9.81
CA VAL A 103 9.79 -3.08 10.74
C VAL A 103 8.58 -2.19 10.86
N LYS A 104 7.41 -2.80 10.69
CA LYS A 104 6.12 -2.23 11.03
C LYS A 104 5.54 -3.04 12.19
N ALA A 105 5.24 -2.37 13.28
CA ALA A 105 4.53 -2.96 14.40
C ALA A 105 3.10 -2.42 14.43
N GLY A 106 2.11 -3.28 14.25
CA GLY A 106 0.68 -2.96 14.25
C GLY A 106 -0.04 -3.46 15.48
N SER A 107 -0.95 -2.63 16.05
CA SER A 107 -1.86 -3.11 17.10
C SER A 107 -2.86 -4.13 16.53
N GLU A 108 -3.55 -4.85 17.40
CA GLU A 108 -4.54 -5.88 17.01
C GLU A 108 -5.60 -5.38 16.02
N ALA A 109 -5.97 -4.10 16.12
CA ALA A 109 -6.94 -3.48 15.23
C ALA A 109 -6.39 -3.13 13.82
N TYR A 110 -5.09 -3.32 13.57
CA TYR A 110 -4.49 -3.04 12.26
C TYR A 110 -4.65 -4.23 11.30
N PRO A 111 -5.04 -4.00 10.05
CA PRO A 111 -5.41 -2.73 9.42
C PRO A 111 -6.89 -2.37 9.70
N LEU A 112 -7.21 -1.07 9.82
CA LEU A 112 -8.61 -0.63 9.99
C LEU A 112 -9.41 -0.72 8.69
N LYS A 113 -8.72 -0.60 7.55
CA LYS A 113 -9.26 -0.78 6.19
C LYS A 113 -8.27 -1.48 5.29
N GLY A 114 -8.79 -2.15 4.26
CA GLY A 114 -8.00 -3.01 3.39
C GLY A 114 -7.67 -4.35 4.06
N LYS A 115 -6.84 -5.15 3.41
CA LYS A 115 -6.46 -6.48 3.88
C LYS A 115 -4.97 -6.72 3.71
N LEU A 116 -4.41 -7.53 4.58
CA LEU A 116 -3.06 -8.05 4.46
C LEU A 116 -3.08 -9.28 3.53
N THR A 117 -2.17 -9.35 2.57
CA THR A 117 -2.01 -10.54 1.72
C THR A 117 -0.79 -11.32 2.20
N ILE A 118 -1.00 -12.58 2.51
CA ILE A 118 0.04 -13.47 3.07
C ILE A 118 0.05 -14.83 2.39
N LYS A 119 1.11 -15.61 2.64
CA LYS A 119 1.19 -17.04 2.30
C LYS A 119 1.63 -17.84 3.51
N ASP A 120 1.22 -19.10 3.58
CA ASP A 120 1.68 -20.03 4.63
C ASP A 120 3.12 -20.51 4.41
N THR A 121 3.55 -20.56 3.16
CA THR A 121 4.91 -20.95 2.74
C THR A 121 5.31 -20.12 1.52
N LEU A 122 6.59 -20.07 1.17
CA LEU A 122 7.10 -19.33 0.00
C LEU A 122 6.42 -19.75 -1.31
N THR A 123 6.11 -21.03 -1.45
CA THR A 123 5.47 -21.60 -2.65
C THR A 123 3.95 -21.71 -2.54
N GLY A 124 3.38 -21.35 -1.37
CA GLY A 124 1.95 -21.44 -1.09
C GLY A 124 1.12 -20.44 -1.87
N GLN A 125 -0.19 -20.65 -1.91
CA GLN A 125 -1.12 -19.69 -2.47
C GLN A 125 -1.27 -18.48 -1.54
N ALA A 126 -1.37 -17.29 -2.13
CA ALA A 126 -1.62 -16.06 -1.39
C ALA A 126 -3.11 -15.95 -1.04
N TYR A 127 -3.39 -15.52 0.18
CA TYR A 127 -4.74 -15.24 0.66
C TYR A 127 -4.76 -13.99 1.53
N GLU A 128 -5.95 -13.45 1.74
CA GLU A 128 -6.16 -12.20 2.46
C GLU A 128 -6.59 -12.46 3.90
N VAL A 129 -6.08 -11.65 4.82
CA VAL A 129 -6.45 -11.66 6.24
C VAL A 129 -6.68 -10.24 6.74
N ASP A 130 -7.49 -10.11 7.78
CA ASP A 130 -7.90 -8.83 8.37
C ASP A 130 -7.07 -8.47 9.63
N THR A 131 -6.20 -9.36 10.09
CA THR A 131 -5.42 -9.18 11.32
C THR A 131 -3.95 -9.44 11.08
N GLY A 132 -3.09 -8.75 11.85
CA GLY A 132 -1.64 -8.92 11.82
C GLY A 132 -1.14 -10.17 12.59
N PRO A 133 0.19 -10.31 12.75
CA PRO A 133 0.79 -11.39 13.50
C PRO A 133 0.42 -11.31 14.98
N LYS A 134 0.31 -12.47 15.62
CA LYS A 134 0.14 -12.59 17.06
C LYS A 134 1.45 -12.26 17.77
N SER A 135 1.38 -11.86 19.04
CA SER A 135 2.56 -11.62 19.87
C SER A 135 3.48 -12.87 19.90
N GLY A 136 4.79 -12.61 19.83
CA GLY A 136 5.83 -13.65 19.74
C GLY A 136 6.06 -14.18 18.32
N SER A 137 5.28 -13.73 17.32
CA SER A 137 5.46 -14.12 15.92
C SER A 137 5.66 -12.91 15.00
N ILE A 138 6.39 -13.14 13.91
CA ILE A 138 6.62 -12.12 12.87
C ILE A 138 6.26 -12.66 11.48
N TRP A 139 5.91 -11.76 10.60
CA TRP A 139 5.73 -12.02 9.18
C TRP A 139 6.83 -11.32 8.40
N LEU A 140 7.50 -12.04 7.55
CA LEU A 140 8.61 -11.56 6.75
C LEU A 140 8.20 -11.47 5.27
N SER A 141 8.66 -10.44 4.57
CA SER A 141 8.53 -10.39 3.10
C SER A 141 9.41 -11.45 2.43
N GLU A 142 9.01 -11.91 1.24
CA GLU A 142 9.71 -12.96 0.49
C GLU A 142 11.23 -12.72 0.38
N GLY A 143 11.67 -11.47 0.16
CA GLY A 143 13.08 -11.13 0.06
C GLY A 143 13.89 -11.46 1.32
N LEU A 144 13.29 -11.37 2.52
CA LEU A 144 13.96 -11.68 3.77
C LEU A 144 14.15 -13.20 3.94
N PHE A 145 13.23 -14.03 3.47
CA PHE A 145 13.37 -15.49 3.51
C PHE A 145 14.63 -15.96 2.75
N TYR A 146 14.86 -15.38 1.57
CA TYR A 146 16.04 -15.72 0.77
C TYR A 146 17.33 -15.14 1.34
N THR A 147 17.28 -13.96 1.95
CA THR A 147 18.50 -13.31 2.47
C THR A 147 18.94 -13.91 3.80
N LEU A 148 18.00 -14.33 4.66
CA LEU A 148 18.28 -14.94 5.96
C LEU A 148 18.31 -16.48 5.92
N ASP A 149 18.02 -17.07 4.77
CA ASP A 149 17.88 -18.53 4.54
C ASP A 149 16.97 -19.19 5.59
N VAL A 150 15.81 -18.58 5.83
CA VAL A 150 14.83 -19.06 6.83
C VAL A 150 13.58 -19.62 6.17
N LYS A 151 12.87 -20.46 6.93
CA LYS A 151 11.56 -21.03 6.56
C LYS A 151 10.50 -20.61 7.56
N VAL A 152 9.22 -20.77 7.18
CA VAL A 152 8.12 -20.61 8.13
C VAL A 152 8.26 -21.65 9.23
N GLY A 153 8.22 -21.20 10.48
CA GLY A 153 8.48 -22.00 11.67
C GLY A 153 9.86 -21.76 12.31
N ASP A 154 10.81 -21.17 11.59
CA ASP A 154 12.12 -20.84 12.13
C ASP A 154 12.05 -19.64 13.07
N SER A 155 13.08 -19.47 13.89
CA SER A 155 13.25 -18.33 14.79
C SER A 155 14.20 -17.31 14.18
N VAL A 156 13.85 -16.05 14.30
CA VAL A 156 14.67 -14.89 13.85
C VAL A 156 14.83 -13.92 15.01
N GLU A 157 16.04 -13.43 15.21
CA GLU A 157 16.31 -12.37 16.16
C GLU A 157 15.99 -11.01 15.51
N LEU A 158 15.24 -10.19 16.19
CA LEU A 158 14.93 -8.80 15.80
C LEU A 158 15.29 -7.86 16.96
N GLY A 159 16.35 -7.11 16.81
CA GLY A 159 16.93 -6.36 17.91
C GLY A 159 17.40 -7.28 19.02
N ALA A 160 16.83 -7.17 20.22
CA ALA A 160 17.14 -8.07 21.36
C ALA A 160 16.09 -9.19 21.54
N GLY A 161 15.04 -9.24 20.72
CA GLY A 161 13.96 -10.23 20.83
C GLY A 161 14.12 -11.36 19.82
N VAL A 162 13.65 -12.55 20.18
CA VAL A 162 13.57 -13.73 19.30
C VAL A 162 12.11 -13.99 18.98
N PHE A 163 11.81 -14.14 17.69
CA PHE A 163 10.45 -14.28 17.18
C PHE A 163 10.33 -15.46 16.22
N ASN A 164 9.18 -16.13 16.25
CA ASN A 164 8.88 -17.20 15.31
C ASN A 164 8.35 -16.62 13.98
N VAL A 165 8.92 -17.05 12.87
CA VAL A 165 8.45 -16.68 11.52
C VAL A 165 7.19 -17.48 11.20
N SER A 166 6.02 -16.84 11.21
CA SER A 166 4.75 -17.56 11.08
C SER A 166 4.14 -17.50 9.68
N LYS A 167 4.43 -16.48 8.88
CA LYS A 167 3.86 -16.29 7.54
C LYS A 167 4.80 -15.50 6.62
N VAL A 168 4.56 -15.62 5.32
CA VAL A 168 5.18 -14.79 4.29
C VAL A 168 4.29 -13.61 3.99
N LEU A 169 4.80 -12.40 4.17
CA LEU A 169 4.10 -11.14 3.89
C LEU A 169 4.26 -10.74 2.44
N ILE A 170 3.17 -10.68 1.70
CA ILE A 170 3.15 -10.30 0.28
C ILE A 170 2.79 -8.84 0.10
N LYS A 171 1.66 -8.43 0.71
CA LYS A 171 1.13 -7.08 0.53
C LYS A 171 0.51 -6.55 1.81
N GLU A 172 0.76 -5.28 2.05
CA GLU A 172 0.12 -4.48 3.09
C GLU A 172 -0.72 -3.38 2.40
N PRO A 173 -1.89 -3.02 2.95
CA PRO A 173 -2.76 -2.03 2.31
C PRO A 173 -2.10 -0.64 2.21
N ASP A 174 -1.35 -0.23 3.23
CA ASP A 174 -0.67 1.07 3.32
C ASP A 174 0.83 1.01 2.97
N ALA A 175 1.27 -0.05 2.28
CA ALA A 175 2.65 -0.13 1.81
C ALA A 175 2.94 0.99 0.80
N PRO A 176 4.06 1.71 0.93
CA PRO A 176 4.45 2.71 -0.07
C PRO A 176 4.65 2.03 -1.42
N PHE A 177 4.17 2.68 -2.48
CA PHE A 177 4.24 2.16 -3.85
C PHE A 177 5.70 1.92 -4.30
N PHE A 178 6.63 2.73 -3.75
CA PHE A 178 8.07 2.56 -3.90
C PHE A 178 8.70 2.47 -2.51
N SER A 179 9.15 1.28 -2.12
CA SER A 179 9.98 1.11 -0.94
C SER A 179 11.45 1.20 -1.32
N LEU A 180 12.13 2.23 -0.83
CA LEU A 180 13.60 2.38 -0.99
C LEU A 180 14.38 1.25 -0.30
N SER A 181 13.79 0.60 0.69
CA SER A 181 14.39 -0.52 1.43
C SER A 181 14.32 -1.86 0.67
N GLY A 182 13.88 -1.84 -0.60
CA GLY A 182 13.64 -3.06 -1.34
C GLY A 182 12.53 -3.91 -0.67
N ASN A 183 12.60 -5.20 -0.88
CA ASN A 183 11.57 -6.14 -0.39
C ASN A 183 11.85 -6.69 1.04
N LYS A 184 12.51 -5.90 1.92
CA LYS A 184 12.94 -6.32 3.26
C LYS A 184 12.00 -5.78 4.34
N ARG A 185 10.74 -6.24 4.34
CA ARG A 185 9.71 -5.77 5.26
C ARG A 185 9.40 -6.84 6.32
N VAL A 186 9.15 -6.36 7.52
CA VAL A 186 8.77 -7.16 8.69
C VAL A 186 7.48 -6.59 9.27
N LEU A 187 6.49 -7.43 9.50
CA LEU A 187 5.30 -7.08 10.26
C LEU A 187 5.33 -7.79 11.61
N LEU A 188 5.15 -7.01 12.68
CA LEU A 188 5.25 -7.41 14.08
C LEU A 188 4.00 -6.98 14.85
N SER A 189 3.66 -7.67 15.93
CA SER A 189 2.67 -7.16 16.89
C SER A 189 3.20 -5.92 17.60
N TYR A 190 2.32 -4.92 17.82
CA TYR A 190 2.66 -3.70 18.56
C TYR A 190 3.12 -4.00 19.99
N ASP A 191 2.57 -5.04 20.61
CA ASP A 191 2.86 -5.45 21.98
C ASP A 191 4.27 -6.03 22.15
N ASP A 192 4.90 -6.45 21.05
CA ASP A 192 6.24 -7.02 21.06
C ASP A 192 7.36 -5.97 20.93
N ILE A 193 7.01 -4.70 20.69
CA ILE A 193 8.01 -3.61 20.53
C ILE A 193 8.98 -3.54 21.74
N PRO A 194 8.53 -3.61 23.01
CA PRO A 194 9.44 -3.57 24.15
C PRO A 194 10.45 -4.70 24.15
N THR A 195 10.07 -5.89 23.70
CA THR A 195 10.93 -7.08 23.64
C THR A 195 12.07 -6.89 22.66
N THR A 196 11.87 -6.17 21.57
CA THR A 196 12.92 -5.90 20.57
C THR A 196 14.03 -5.01 21.08
N LYS A 197 13.77 -4.15 22.10
CA LYS A 197 14.65 -3.07 22.56
C LYS A 197 15.20 -2.18 21.45
N ALA A 198 14.64 -2.23 20.25
CA ALA A 198 15.07 -1.45 19.10
C ALA A 198 14.61 0.02 19.19
N VAL A 199 13.54 0.27 19.93
CA VAL A 199 12.97 1.61 20.13
C VAL A 199 13.44 2.17 21.47
N GLN A 200 14.41 3.08 21.39
CA GLN A 200 15.03 3.75 22.54
C GLN A 200 14.94 5.27 22.38
N ALA A 201 15.28 6.01 23.41
CA ALA A 201 15.38 7.46 23.33
C ALA A 201 16.39 7.86 22.25
N GLY A 202 15.94 8.63 21.23
CA GLY A 202 16.75 8.99 20.07
C GLY A 202 16.64 8.08 18.87
N SER A 203 15.92 6.96 18.96
CA SER A 203 15.66 6.11 17.79
C SER A 203 14.79 6.85 16.77
N ARG A 204 15.12 6.63 15.47
CA ARG A 204 14.29 7.18 14.39
C ARG A 204 13.06 6.30 14.23
N VAL A 205 11.96 6.75 14.81
CA VAL A 205 10.67 6.05 14.77
C VAL A 205 9.56 6.95 14.25
N PHE A 206 8.58 6.34 13.58
CA PHE A 206 7.39 7.04 13.10
C PHE A 206 6.15 6.38 13.67
N HIS A 207 5.44 7.14 14.50
CA HIS A 207 4.17 6.74 15.08
C HIS A 207 3.02 7.13 14.15
N ARG A 208 2.07 6.21 13.96
CA ARG A 208 0.82 6.45 13.25
C ARG A 208 -0.35 5.97 14.10
N LEU A 209 -1.44 6.73 13.99
CA LEU A 209 -2.74 6.44 14.58
C LEU A 209 -3.80 6.61 13.51
#